data_d71da647ed0f27bf894b2ed7312d035f
#
_entry.id   d71da647ed0f27bf894b2ed7312d035f
#
_cell.length_a   1.000
_cell.length_b   1.000
_cell.length_c   1.000
_cell.angle_alpha   90.00
_cell.angle_beta   90.00
_cell.angle_gamma   90.00
#
_symmetry.space_group_name_H-M   'P 1'
#
loop_
_entity.id
_entity.type
_entity.pdbx_description
1 polymer ?
#
loop_
_entity_poly.entity_id
_entity_poly.type
_entity_poly.pdbx_seq_one_letter_code
_entity_poly.pdbx_strand_id
1 'polypeptide(L)'
;MRTRLTDRTRRLAAALGATACVIALASCSTESSPESSSPTSSAAPSESGAGTYLALGDSVPFGFRGGATADFSDAANFVGYPELVGEELDLDVVNASCPGETTASFMDTKAQSNGCDNSLQSGFGYRTAYPLHVLYESMDQSQLDFAVDTLTENEDVELVTLQIGANDAFICQQTTPTRCSDPADLQALAQTVQTNIDTILSTLRDEAGYDGQIVVVTYYALNYSDAFGAATQEIGDGIEQVAEANGADVADGYEAFRARAAEVGGDSVEAGLVLPNDVHPSDEGQRLLAEAVLAVAED
;
A
#
# COMPACT_ATOMS: atom_id res chain seq x y z
N MET A 1 -14.46 50.84 -28.95
CA MET A 1 -13.84 51.88 -28.14
C MET A 1 -12.47 51.34 -27.68
N ARG A 2 -11.44 51.98 -28.16
CA ARG A 2 -10.01 51.65 -27.98
C ARG A 2 -9.49 52.22 -26.64
N THR A 3 -8.56 51.55 -25.98
CA THR A 3 -7.38 52.07 -25.24
C THR A 3 -6.58 50.90 -24.72
N ARG A 4 -5.51 50.64 -25.19
CA ARG A 4 -4.06 50.81 -25.24
C ARG A 4 -3.39 50.83 -23.86
N LEU A 5 -2.45 49.85 -23.72
CA LEU A 5 -1.04 49.85 -23.32
C LEU A 5 -0.61 50.67 -22.09
N THR A 6 0.17 50.06 -21.22
CA THR A 6 1.59 50.49 -20.99
C THR A 6 2.44 49.40 -20.36
N ASP A 7 3.52 49.20 -21.05
CA ASP A 7 4.76 48.48 -20.80
C ASP A 7 5.59 49.17 -19.68
N ARG A 8 6.24 48.45 -18.80
CA ARG A 8 7.40 48.94 -18.05
C ARG A 8 8.36 47.81 -17.66
N THR A 9 9.30 47.59 -18.56
CA THR A 9 10.62 47.00 -18.31
C THR A 9 11.40 47.80 -17.27
N ARG A 10 12.07 47.16 -16.32
CA ARG A 10 13.28 47.67 -15.65
C ARG A 10 14.28 46.51 -15.45
N ARG A 11 15.37 46.66 -16.20
CA ARG A 11 16.67 45.97 -15.96
C ARG A 11 17.52 46.79 -15.00
N LEU A 12 18.32 46.16 -14.19
CA LEU A 12 19.60 46.61 -13.56
C LEU A 12 20.25 45.32 -13.00
N ALA A 13 21.27 44.78 -13.51
CA ALA A 13 22.70 45.09 -13.66
C ALA A 13 23.50 44.92 -12.34
N ALA A 14 24.26 43.85 -12.33
CA ALA A 14 25.63 43.59 -11.91
C ALA A 14 26.27 44.24 -10.67
N ALA A 15 26.93 43.40 -9.85
CA ALA A 15 28.24 43.74 -9.30
C ALA A 15 29.00 42.45 -8.92
N LEU A 16 30.14 42.26 -9.55
CA LEU A 16 31.25 41.32 -9.17
C LEU A 16 31.92 41.81 -7.87
N GLY A 17 32.36 40.88 -7.05
CA GLY A 17 33.29 41.10 -5.95
C GLY A 17 34.18 39.87 -5.76
N ALA A 18 35.31 39.86 -6.42
CA ALA A 18 36.41 38.93 -6.18
C ALA A 18 37.29 39.45 -5.03
N THR A 19 37.60 38.59 -4.08
CA THR A 19 38.71 38.85 -3.15
C THR A 19 39.50 37.57 -2.92
N ALA A 20 40.70 37.55 -3.44
CA ALA A 20 41.77 36.58 -3.17
C ALA A 20 42.67 37.06 -2.04
N CYS A 21 43.14 36.20 -1.19
CA CYS A 21 44.36 36.26 -0.38
C CYS A 21 44.44 35.00 0.49
N VAL A 22 45.50 34.32 0.74
CA VAL A 22 46.91 34.26 0.51
C VAL A 22 47.39 32.99 1.23
N ILE A 23 48.38 32.40 0.67
CA ILE A 23 49.09 31.16 1.03
C ILE A 23 49.87 31.33 2.35
N ALA A 24 49.85 30.30 3.20
CA ALA A 24 50.91 30.04 4.14
C ALA A 24 51.25 28.54 4.18
N LEU A 25 52.44 28.22 3.68
CA LEU A 25 53.12 26.93 3.78
C LEU A 25 53.80 26.84 5.16
N ALA A 26 53.62 25.74 5.87
CA ALA A 26 54.55 25.31 6.89
C ALA A 26 54.58 23.78 6.99
N SER A 27 55.75 23.27 7.07
CA SER A 27 56.32 21.96 6.78
C SER A 27 56.03 20.86 7.81
N CYS A 28 56.04 19.63 7.27
CA CYS A 28 56.54 18.34 7.80
C CYS A 28 56.47 18.02 9.30
N SER A 29 55.74 16.92 9.56
CA SER A 29 56.28 15.81 10.35
C SER A 29 55.55 14.51 10.00
N THR A 30 56.32 13.51 9.67
CA THR A 30 55.93 12.11 9.46
C THR A 30 55.46 11.52 10.77
N GLU A 31 54.25 10.92 10.78
CA GLU A 31 53.95 9.77 11.63
C GLU A 31 52.76 8.99 11.12
N SER A 32 52.90 7.72 11.17
CA SER A 32 52.14 6.54 10.88
C SER A 32 50.61 6.68 10.76
N SER A 33 50.08 6.17 9.66
CA SER A 33 48.68 5.84 9.46
C SER A 33 48.16 4.86 10.51
N PRO A 34 46.92 5.04 10.96
CA PRO A 34 45.99 3.94 11.12
C PRO A 34 44.96 3.96 10.01
N GLU A 35 44.74 2.80 9.43
CA GLU A 35 43.70 2.48 8.49
C GLU A 35 42.36 3.03 8.99
N SER A 36 41.78 3.92 8.20
CA SER A 36 40.34 4.29 8.31
C SER A 36 39.53 3.17 7.75
N SER A 37 39.14 2.23 8.59
CA SER A 37 38.02 1.32 8.33
C SER A 37 36.75 2.15 8.30
N SER A 38 36.23 2.36 7.10
CA SER A 38 34.83 2.73 6.90
C SER A 38 33.96 1.72 7.64
N PRO A 39 32.97 2.14 8.41
CA PRO A 39 31.98 1.22 8.87
C PRO A 39 31.11 0.86 7.65
N THR A 40 31.38 -0.29 7.05
CA THR A 40 30.38 -1.01 6.30
C THR A 40 29.33 -1.35 7.35
N SER A 41 28.22 -0.62 7.33
CA SER A 41 27.02 -1.01 8.05
C SER A 41 26.45 -2.22 7.30
N SER A 42 27.06 -3.35 7.57
CA SER A 42 26.41 -4.63 7.41
C SER A 42 25.43 -4.67 8.58
N ALA A 43 24.16 -4.42 8.32
CA ALA A 43 23.12 -4.89 9.20
C ALA A 43 23.33 -6.42 9.29
N ALA A 44 23.79 -6.87 10.45
CA ALA A 44 23.80 -8.27 10.76
C ALA A 44 22.34 -8.74 10.67
N PRO A 45 22.05 -9.92 10.12
CA PRO A 45 20.73 -10.52 10.29
C PRO A 45 20.49 -10.60 11.80
N SER A 46 19.40 -10.08 12.26
CA SER A 46 18.90 -10.35 13.60
C SER A 46 18.75 -11.86 13.70
N GLU A 47 19.54 -12.51 14.55
CA GLU A 47 19.26 -13.86 15.00
C GLU A 47 18.06 -13.78 15.99
N SER A 48 16.91 -13.34 15.53
CA SER A 48 15.64 -13.59 16.17
C SER A 48 14.96 -14.69 15.33
N GLY A 49 14.66 -15.82 15.91
CA GLY A 49 13.91 -16.87 15.25
C GLY A 49 12.42 -16.52 15.13
N ALA A 50 12.12 -15.27 14.84
CA ALA A 50 10.80 -14.81 14.46
C ALA A 50 10.58 -15.16 12.98
N GLY A 51 9.44 -15.77 12.66
CA GLY A 51 9.03 -16.03 11.29
C GLY A 51 8.77 -14.74 10.53
N THR A 52 8.49 -14.83 9.25
CA THR A 52 8.19 -13.67 8.40
C THR A 52 6.70 -13.60 8.09
N TYR A 53 6.14 -12.40 8.15
CA TYR A 53 4.80 -12.08 7.68
C TYR A 53 4.87 -11.23 6.41
N LEU A 54 4.39 -11.73 5.28
CA LEU A 54 4.30 -11.02 4.01
C LEU A 54 2.91 -10.38 3.85
N ALA A 55 2.84 -9.06 3.89
CA ALA A 55 1.61 -8.30 3.67
C ALA A 55 1.54 -7.75 2.25
N LEU A 56 0.44 -8.03 1.56
CA LEU A 56 0.19 -7.70 0.16
C LEU A 56 -1.11 -6.90 0.00
N GLY A 57 -1.15 -6.02 -0.99
CA GLY A 57 -2.37 -5.32 -1.34
C GLY A 57 -2.19 -3.85 -1.70
N ASP A 58 -3.15 -3.04 -1.29
CA ASP A 58 -3.23 -1.63 -1.67
C ASP A 58 -2.91 -0.66 -0.50
N SER A 59 -3.63 0.46 -0.44
CA SER A 59 -3.42 1.51 0.56
C SER A 59 -3.85 1.15 1.97
N VAL A 60 -4.75 0.17 2.14
CA VAL A 60 -5.25 -0.21 3.46
C VAL A 60 -4.20 -0.97 4.26
N PRO A 61 -3.64 -2.09 3.76
CA PRO A 61 -2.53 -2.76 4.44
C PRO A 61 -1.25 -1.90 4.49
N PHE A 62 -1.06 -0.98 3.54
CA PHE A 62 0.04 0.00 3.61
C PHE A 62 -0.05 0.93 4.84
N GLY A 63 -1.23 1.07 5.44
CA GLY A 63 -1.47 2.07 6.49
C GLY A 63 -1.60 3.49 5.95
N PHE A 64 -2.02 3.67 4.69
CA PHE A 64 -2.10 4.97 4.05
C PHE A 64 -3.07 5.91 4.78
N ARG A 65 -2.65 7.17 4.91
CA ARG A 65 -3.47 8.25 5.47
C ARG A 65 -3.45 9.43 4.51
N GLY A 66 -4.60 9.82 3.99
CA GLY A 66 -4.74 11.01 3.18
C GLY A 66 -4.48 12.28 3.97
N GLY A 67 -4.04 13.32 3.28
CA GLY A 67 -3.92 14.65 3.83
C GLY A 67 -2.50 15.22 3.83
N ALA A 68 -2.43 16.56 3.97
CA ALA A 68 -1.19 17.33 3.87
C ALA A 68 -0.21 17.16 5.05
N THR A 69 -0.52 16.31 6.01
CA THR A 69 0.26 16.09 7.23
C THR A 69 1.12 14.83 7.19
N ALA A 70 0.92 13.96 6.20
CA ALA A 70 1.69 12.75 6.06
C ALA A 70 3.08 13.09 5.49
N ASP A 71 4.12 12.82 6.25
CA ASP A 71 5.49 12.87 5.76
C ASP A 71 5.84 11.51 5.16
N PHE A 72 5.81 11.42 3.84
CA PHE A 72 6.11 10.19 3.10
C PHE A 72 7.60 9.79 3.17
N SER A 73 8.44 10.59 3.78
CA SER A 73 9.84 10.23 4.06
C SER A 73 10.04 9.45 5.35
N ASP A 74 8.99 9.35 6.19
CA ASP A 74 9.03 8.63 7.46
C ASP A 74 8.00 7.50 7.49
N ALA A 75 8.48 6.25 7.46
CA ALA A 75 7.67 5.04 7.50
C ALA A 75 6.77 4.95 8.75
N ALA A 76 7.20 5.53 9.88
CA ALA A 76 6.41 5.54 11.11
C ALA A 76 5.07 6.30 11.01
N ASN A 77 4.86 7.07 9.93
CA ASN A 77 3.57 7.71 9.65
C ASN A 77 2.54 6.77 9.03
N PHE A 78 2.96 5.58 8.59
CA PHE A 78 2.12 4.62 7.86
C PHE A 78 2.14 3.28 8.58
N VAL A 79 1.19 3.11 9.50
CA VAL A 79 0.99 1.87 10.25
C VAL A 79 -0.35 1.29 9.84
N GLY A 80 -0.32 0.17 9.15
CA GLY A 80 -1.50 -0.61 8.77
C GLY A 80 -1.79 -1.72 9.78
N TYR A 81 -2.80 -2.52 9.49
CA TYR A 81 -3.08 -3.71 10.28
C TYR A 81 -1.93 -4.75 10.22
N PRO A 82 -1.11 -4.84 9.15
CA PRO A 82 -0.03 -5.80 9.13
C PRO A 82 1.00 -5.59 10.24
N GLU A 83 1.36 -4.34 10.53
CA GLU A 83 2.32 -4.03 11.59
C GLU A 83 1.75 -4.42 12.97
N LEU A 84 0.43 -4.28 13.16
CA LEU A 84 -0.24 -4.66 14.41
C LEU A 84 -0.33 -6.20 14.56
N VAL A 85 -0.59 -6.91 13.46
CA VAL A 85 -0.61 -8.37 13.43
C VAL A 85 0.79 -8.94 13.68
N GLY A 86 1.81 -8.39 12.99
CA GLY A 86 3.19 -8.83 13.18
C GLY A 86 3.69 -8.61 14.62
N GLU A 87 3.31 -7.50 15.26
CA GLU A 87 3.64 -7.26 16.68
C GLU A 87 2.99 -8.30 17.60
N GLU A 88 1.72 -8.66 17.35
CA GLU A 88 1.00 -9.62 18.21
C GLU A 88 1.49 -11.07 18.02
N LEU A 89 1.87 -11.45 16.79
CA LEU A 89 2.37 -12.81 16.47
C LEU A 89 3.89 -12.95 16.60
N ASP A 90 4.62 -11.88 16.96
CA ASP A 90 6.09 -11.84 17.02
C ASP A 90 6.73 -12.23 15.66
N LEU A 91 6.17 -11.72 14.54
CA LEU A 91 6.62 -11.93 13.18
C LEU A 91 7.30 -10.67 12.59
N ASP A 92 8.37 -10.87 11.83
CA ASP A 92 9.00 -9.79 11.06
C ASP A 92 8.14 -9.45 9.84
N VAL A 93 7.57 -8.22 9.78
CA VAL A 93 6.67 -7.80 8.72
C VAL A 93 7.40 -7.33 7.48
N VAL A 94 7.13 -7.95 6.36
CA VAL A 94 7.49 -7.51 4.99
C VAL A 94 6.23 -6.95 4.33
N ASN A 95 6.01 -5.64 4.43
CA ASN A 95 4.83 -4.98 3.87
C ASN A 95 5.13 -4.49 2.44
N ALA A 96 4.71 -5.26 1.44
CA ALA A 96 4.88 -4.96 0.02
C ALA A 96 3.68 -4.26 -0.61
N SER A 97 2.67 -3.91 0.17
CA SER A 97 1.48 -3.23 -0.34
C SER A 97 1.78 -1.85 -0.95
N CYS A 98 0.93 -1.41 -1.89
CA CYS A 98 1.15 -0.16 -2.60
C CYS A 98 -0.15 0.65 -2.72
N PRO A 99 -0.18 1.91 -2.23
CA PRO A 99 -1.36 2.75 -2.35
C PRO A 99 -1.83 2.90 -3.79
N GLY A 100 -3.11 2.65 -4.03
CA GLY A 100 -3.70 2.76 -5.36
C GLY A 100 -3.55 1.52 -6.25
N GLU A 101 -3.01 0.41 -5.74
CA GLU A 101 -2.91 -0.85 -6.47
C GLU A 101 -4.30 -1.39 -6.82
N THR A 102 -4.49 -1.83 -8.07
CA THR A 102 -5.64 -2.60 -8.53
C THR A 102 -5.26 -4.07 -8.62
N THR A 103 -6.24 -4.96 -8.71
CA THR A 103 -5.96 -6.39 -8.92
C THR A 103 -5.19 -6.64 -10.21
N ALA A 104 -5.41 -5.84 -11.25
CA ALA A 104 -4.70 -5.96 -12.52
C ALA A 104 -3.26 -5.43 -12.44
N SER A 105 -3.03 -4.27 -11.82
CA SER A 105 -1.69 -3.70 -11.68
C SER A 105 -0.83 -4.47 -10.68
N PHE A 106 -1.44 -5.17 -9.73
CA PHE A 106 -0.77 -6.11 -8.85
C PHE A 106 0.01 -7.20 -9.63
N MET A 107 -0.53 -7.63 -10.77
CA MET A 107 0.05 -8.67 -11.64
C MET A 107 0.90 -8.12 -12.78
N ASP A 108 0.60 -6.92 -13.27
CA ASP A 108 1.30 -6.29 -14.42
C ASP A 108 1.43 -4.78 -14.19
N THR A 109 2.65 -4.30 -14.01
CA THR A 109 2.96 -2.87 -13.80
C THR A 109 2.49 -1.96 -14.93
N LYS A 110 2.17 -2.51 -16.11
CA LYS A 110 1.60 -1.76 -17.24
C LYS A 110 0.10 -1.62 -17.19
N ALA A 111 -0.57 -2.44 -16.38
CA ALA A 111 -2.00 -2.32 -16.16
C ALA A 111 -2.33 -1.04 -15.39
N GLN A 112 -3.59 -0.61 -15.47
CA GLN A 112 -4.04 0.63 -14.86
C GLN A 112 -4.13 0.49 -13.34
N SER A 113 -3.38 1.30 -12.60
CA SER A 113 -3.55 1.50 -11.17
C SER A 113 -4.31 2.80 -10.85
N ASN A 114 -4.72 2.97 -9.60
CA ASN A 114 -5.31 4.20 -9.09
C ASN A 114 -4.30 5.07 -8.31
N GLY A 115 -3.01 4.79 -8.46
CA GLY A 115 -1.96 5.56 -7.79
C GLY A 115 -0.64 4.82 -7.53
N CYS A 116 -0.58 3.50 -7.58
CA CYS A 116 0.64 2.76 -7.28
C CYS A 116 1.75 3.08 -8.30
N ASP A 117 1.54 2.73 -9.56
CA ASP A 117 2.53 2.98 -10.62
C ASP A 117 1.92 3.76 -11.78
N ASN A 118 0.91 3.23 -12.44
CA ASN A 118 0.28 3.81 -13.62
C ASN A 118 -1.08 4.43 -13.30
N SER A 119 -1.11 5.70 -12.94
CA SER A 119 -2.34 6.41 -12.56
C SER A 119 -3.03 7.06 -13.76
N LEU A 120 -4.37 6.98 -13.83
CA LEU A 120 -5.19 7.68 -14.84
C LEU A 120 -4.99 9.20 -14.86
N GLN A 121 -4.66 9.80 -13.73
CA GLN A 121 -4.78 11.24 -13.58
C GLN A 121 -3.49 12.03 -13.87
N SER A 122 -2.30 11.45 -13.74
CA SER A 122 -1.10 12.28 -13.73
C SER A 122 0.19 11.61 -14.19
N GLY A 123 0.22 10.33 -14.50
CA GLY A 123 1.47 9.58 -14.63
C GLY A 123 2.30 9.60 -13.33
N PHE A 124 1.67 9.94 -12.20
CA PHE A 124 2.24 9.87 -10.86
C PHE A 124 2.02 8.49 -10.30
N GLY A 125 3.01 7.92 -9.67
CA GLY A 125 2.92 6.66 -8.95
C GLY A 125 3.63 6.75 -7.61
N TYR A 126 3.04 6.16 -6.58
CA TYR A 126 3.66 6.10 -5.24
C TYR A 126 5.02 5.40 -5.29
N ARG A 127 5.17 4.39 -6.12
CA ARG A 127 6.45 3.69 -6.33
C ARG A 127 7.59 4.59 -6.78
N THR A 128 7.29 5.63 -7.56
CA THR A 128 8.29 6.58 -8.08
C THR A 128 8.51 7.77 -7.19
N ALA A 129 7.44 8.27 -6.57
CA ALA A 129 7.47 9.52 -5.84
C ALA A 129 7.83 9.33 -4.36
N TYR A 130 7.42 8.21 -3.78
CA TYR A 130 7.55 7.94 -2.36
C TYR A 130 7.93 6.47 -2.14
N PRO A 131 9.22 6.14 -2.11
CA PRO A 131 9.70 4.76 -1.98
C PRO A 131 9.56 4.20 -0.55
N LEU A 132 8.55 4.61 0.19
CA LEU A 132 8.22 4.05 1.49
C LEU A 132 7.57 2.66 1.31
N HIS A 133 8.02 1.69 2.10
CA HIS A 133 7.58 0.29 2.04
C HIS A 133 7.73 -0.38 0.67
N VAL A 134 8.17 0.34 -0.36
CA VAL A 134 8.34 -0.24 -1.69
C VAL A 134 9.65 -0.99 -1.73
N LEU A 135 9.55 -2.30 -1.62
CA LEU A 135 10.66 -3.22 -1.54
C LEU A 135 11.08 -3.79 -2.91
N TYR A 136 10.42 -3.36 -3.98
CA TYR A 136 10.62 -3.89 -5.32
C TYR A 136 12.00 -3.54 -5.87
N GLU A 137 12.67 -4.50 -6.50
CA GLU A 137 14.02 -4.32 -7.05
C GLU A 137 14.04 -3.40 -8.27
N SER A 138 12.94 -3.36 -9.04
CA SER A 138 12.82 -2.53 -10.23
C SER A 138 11.38 -2.03 -10.45
N MET A 139 11.22 -1.04 -11.32
CA MET A 139 9.91 -0.52 -11.71
C MET A 139 9.11 -1.51 -12.58
N ASP A 140 9.76 -2.50 -13.16
CA ASP A 140 9.11 -3.53 -13.97
C ASP A 140 8.66 -4.75 -13.14
N GLN A 141 9.08 -4.87 -11.87
CA GLN A 141 8.65 -5.94 -10.97
C GLN A 141 7.25 -5.63 -10.42
N SER A 142 6.29 -6.48 -10.69
CA SER A 142 4.94 -6.38 -10.11
C SER A 142 4.92 -6.78 -8.63
N GLN A 143 3.83 -6.48 -7.93
CA GLN A 143 3.68 -6.94 -6.55
C GLN A 143 3.58 -8.47 -6.48
N LEU A 144 2.98 -9.09 -7.50
CA LEU A 144 2.93 -10.54 -7.63
C LEU A 144 4.33 -11.15 -7.83
N ASP A 145 5.14 -10.56 -8.74
CA ASP A 145 6.53 -11.02 -8.94
C ASP A 145 7.32 -10.94 -7.63
N PHE A 146 7.21 -9.81 -6.91
CA PHE A 146 7.85 -9.64 -5.60
C PHE A 146 7.40 -10.71 -4.59
N ALA A 147 6.10 -11.00 -4.54
CA ALA A 147 5.57 -12.01 -3.63
C ALA A 147 6.08 -13.41 -3.97
N VAL A 148 6.12 -13.78 -5.26
CA VAL A 148 6.67 -15.06 -5.73
C VAL A 148 8.14 -15.17 -5.39
N ASP A 149 8.94 -14.13 -5.67
CA ASP A 149 10.37 -14.11 -5.36
C ASP A 149 10.58 -14.27 -3.84
N THR A 150 9.86 -13.50 -3.02
CA THR A 150 9.94 -13.57 -1.56
C THR A 150 9.62 -14.95 -1.02
N LEU A 151 8.51 -15.56 -1.46
CA LEU A 151 8.07 -16.88 -1.00
C LEU A 151 8.98 -18.02 -1.49
N THR A 152 9.63 -17.83 -2.65
CA THR A 152 10.57 -18.83 -3.19
C THR A 152 11.94 -18.76 -2.49
N GLU A 153 12.37 -17.56 -2.10
CA GLU A 153 13.69 -17.32 -1.51
C GLU A 153 13.70 -17.42 0.02
N ASN A 154 12.54 -17.27 0.68
CA ASN A 154 12.40 -17.27 2.14
C ASN A 154 11.45 -18.38 2.62
N GLU A 155 12.02 -19.46 3.14
CA GLU A 155 11.25 -20.59 3.70
C GLU A 155 10.62 -20.28 5.07
N ASP A 156 10.98 -19.13 5.70
CA ASP A 156 10.50 -18.72 7.03
C ASP A 156 9.23 -17.85 6.96
N VAL A 157 8.58 -17.71 5.79
CA VAL A 157 7.29 -17.01 5.69
C VAL A 157 6.18 -17.87 6.27
N GLU A 158 5.62 -17.42 7.41
CA GLU A 158 4.59 -18.14 8.16
C GLU A 158 3.18 -17.66 7.82
N LEU A 159 3.05 -16.37 7.48
CA LEU A 159 1.77 -15.73 7.16
C LEU A 159 1.87 -14.86 5.91
N VAL A 160 0.88 -14.98 5.02
CA VAL A 160 0.64 -14.04 3.92
C VAL A 160 -0.74 -13.43 4.09
N THR A 161 -0.87 -12.10 4.03
CA THR A 161 -2.19 -11.47 3.87
C THR A 161 -2.32 -10.79 2.52
N LEU A 162 -3.54 -10.80 1.96
CA LEU A 162 -3.89 -10.12 0.73
C LEU A 162 -5.16 -9.28 0.93
N GLN A 163 -5.06 -7.96 0.74
CA GLN A 163 -6.23 -7.06 0.72
C GLN A 163 -6.17 -6.17 -0.52
N ILE A 164 -6.97 -6.48 -1.54
CA ILE A 164 -6.97 -5.80 -2.84
C ILE A 164 -8.33 -5.83 -3.52
N GLY A 165 -8.63 -4.84 -4.39
CA GLY A 165 -9.86 -4.76 -5.18
C GLY A 165 -10.64 -3.45 -5.02
N ALA A 166 -10.41 -2.67 -3.95
CA ALA A 166 -11.10 -1.38 -3.78
C ALA A 166 -10.74 -0.39 -4.90
N ASN A 167 -9.51 -0.40 -5.36
CA ASN A 167 -9.08 0.50 -6.44
C ASN A 167 -9.65 0.13 -7.80
N ASP A 168 -9.99 -1.13 -8.04
CA ASP A 168 -10.75 -1.56 -9.22
C ASP A 168 -12.13 -0.88 -9.25
N ALA A 169 -12.80 -0.77 -8.09
CA ALA A 169 -14.06 -0.06 -7.97
C ALA A 169 -13.90 1.45 -8.22
N PHE A 170 -12.83 2.08 -7.74
CA PHE A 170 -12.55 3.50 -8.04
C PHE A 170 -12.24 3.73 -9.53
N ILE A 171 -11.52 2.83 -10.19
CA ILE A 171 -11.30 2.89 -11.64
C ILE A 171 -12.64 2.73 -12.39
N CYS A 172 -13.48 1.78 -11.98
CA CYS A 172 -14.82 1.62 -12.54
C CYS A 172 -15.63 2.92 -12.41
N GLN A 173 -15.64 3.56 -11.25
CA GLN A 173 -16.33 4.84 -11.04
C GLN A 173 -15.79 5.98 -11.90
N GLN A 174 -14.50 5.98 -12.21
CA GLN A 174 -13.86 7.02 -13.02
C GLN A 174 -14.06 6.81 -14.53
N THR A 175 -14.21 5.55 -14.97
CA THR A 175 -14.17 5.19 -16.38
C THR A 175 -15.54 4.88 -16.98
N THR A 176 -16.55 4.53 -16.17
CA THR A 176 -17.90 4.26 -16.66
C THR A 176 -18.81 5.49 -16.63
N PRO A 177 -19.71 5.68 -17.61
CA PRO A 177 -20.67 6.79 -17.63
C PRO A 177 -21.61 6.79 -16.42
N THR A 178 -21.94 5.63 -15.90
CA THR A 178 -22.81 5.42 -14.74
C THR A 178 -22.08 5.55 -13.41
N ARG A 179 -20.75 5.78 -13.45
CA ARG A 179 -19.89 5.80 -12.27
C ARG A 179 -20.00 4.49 -11.46
N CYS A 180 -20.01 3.38 -12.18
CA CYS A 180 -20.13 2.05 -11.62
C CYS A 180 -21.42 1.81 -10.79
N SER A 181 -22.51 2.48 -11.12
CA SER A 181 -23.81 2.29 -10.47
C SER A 181 -24.78 1.42 -11.28
N ASP A 182 -24.44 1.07 -12.51
CA ASP A 182 -25.21 0.14 -13.32
C ASP A 182 -24.93 -1.31 -12.87
N PRO A 183 -25.94 -2.16 -12.71
CA PRO A 183 -25.74 -3.56 -12.34
C PRO A 183 -24.78 -4.32 -13.24
N ALA A 184 -24.74 -4.00 -14.55
CA ALA A 184 -23.81 -4.65 -15.47
C ALA A 184 -22.36 -4.21 -15.21
N ASP A 185 -22.11 -2.95 -14.87
CA ASP A 185 -20.79 -2.45 -14.49
C ASP A 185 -20.31 -3.10 -13.18
N LEU A 186 -21.21 -3.20 -12.19
CA LEU A 186 -20.90 -3.85 -10.90
C LEU A 186 -20.61 -5.35 -11.09
N GLN A 187 -21.38 -6.04 -11.92
CA GLN A 187 -21.12 -7.45 -12.22
C GLN A 187 -19.78 -7.64 -12.93
N ALA A 188 -19.45 -6.79 -13.90
CA ALA A 188 -18.17 -6.85 -14.60
C ALA A 188 -16.98 -6.57 -13.65
N LEU A 189 -17.12 -5.60 -12.75
CA LEU A 189 -16.16 -5.31 -11.70
C LEU A 189 -15.95 -6.54 -10.80
N ALA A 190 -17.01 -7.10 -10.25
CA ALA A 190 -16.94 -8.26 -9.37
C ALA A 190 -16.26 -9.45 -10.05
N GLN A 191 -16.63 -9.76 -11.31
CA GLN A 191 -15.99 -10.83 -12.08
C GLN A 191 -14.49 -10.58 -12.32
N THR A 192 -14.10 -9.33 -12.62
CA THR A 192 -12.70 -8.96 -12.81
C THR A 192 -11.91 -9.16 -11.54
N VAL A 193 -12.38 -8.63 -10.41
CA VAL A 193 -11.73 -8.75 -9.11
C VAL A 193 -11.58 -10.22 -8.71
N GLN A 194 -12.65 -11.02 -8.81
CA GLN A 194 -12.61 -12.45 -8.48
C GLN A 194 -11.63 -13.21 -9.35
N THR A 195 -11.63 -12.99 -10.67
CA THR A 195 -10.73 -13.68 -11.60
C THR A 195 -9.26 -13.33 -11.30
N ASN A 196 -8.99 -12.06 -11.01
CA ASN A 196 -7.63 -11.62 -10.73
C ASN A 196 -7.14 -12.13 -9.37
N ILE A 197 -7.99 -12.13 -8.33
CA ILE A 197 -7.65 -12.71 -7.02
C ILE A 197 -7.41 -14.22 -7.14
N ASP A 198 -8.23 -14.95 -7.92
CA ASP A 198 -8.01 -16.36 -8.21
C ASP A 198 -6.64 -16.60 -8.85
N THR A 199 -6.28 -15.77 -9.83
CA THR A 199 -4.96 -15.83 -10.48
C THR A 199 -3.83 -15.54 -9.49
N ILE A 200 -3.97 -14.52 -8.65
CA ILE A 200 -2.96 -14.17 -7.64
C ILE A 200 -2.76 -15.33 -6.67
N LEU A 201 -3.84 -15.84 -6.07
CA LEU A 201 -3.75 -16.91 -5.07
C LEU A 201 -3.21 -18.22 -5.66
N SER A 202 -3.69 -18.61 -6.85
CA SER A 202 -3.18 -19.79 -7.54
C SER A 202 -1.70 -19.65 -7.90
N THR A 203 -1.23 -18.46 -8.29
CA THR A 203 0.19 -18.20 -8.56
C THR A 203 1.03 -18.35 -7.29
N LEU A 204 0.59 -17.82 -6.14
CA LEU A 204 1.29 -18.00 -4.86
C LEU A 204 1.35 -19.49 -4.45
N ARG A 205 0.30 -20.26 -4.71
CA ARG A 205 0.27 -21.70 -4.43
C ARG A 205 1.09 -22.51 -5.42
N ASP A 206 0.90 -22.31 -6.73
CA ASP A 206 1.43 -23.18 -7.77
C ASP A 206 2.83 -22.78 -8.24
N GLU A 207 3.12 -21.48 -8.40
CA GLU A 207 4.41 -21.01 -8.90
C GLU A 207 5.41 -20.75 -7.79
N ALA A 208 5.01 -20.09 -6.69
CA ALA A 208 5.88 -19.95 -5.53
C ALA A 208 5.95 -21.21 -4.67
N GLY A 209 5.00 -22.16 -4.82
CA GLY A 209 4.93 -23.38 -4.04
C GLY A 209 4.63 -23.14 -2.56
N TYR A 210 3.96 -22.04 -2.24
CA TYR A 210 3.71 -21.67 -0.86
C TYR A 210 2.56 -22.49 -0.25
N ASP A 211 2.89 -23.33 0.72
CA ASP A 211 1.94 -24.19 1.45
C ASP A 211 1.51 -23.61 2.81
N GLY A 212 2.10 -22.45 3.22
CA GLY A 212 1.76 -21.79 4.48
C GLY A 212 0.40 -21.09 4.46
N GLN A 213 0.08 -20.38 5.53
CA GLN A 213 -1.21 -19.70 5.69
C GLN A 213 -1.31 -18.47 4.80
N ILE A 214 -2.40 -18.37 4.02
CA ILE A 214 -2.83 -17.15 3.32
C ILE A 214 -4.16 -16.69 3.91
N VAL A 215 -4.24 -15.41 4.29
CA VAL A 215 -5.47 -14.77 4.77
C VAL A 215 -5.85 -13.66 3.79
N VAL A 216 -7.02 -13.80 3.15
CA VAL A 216 -7.60 -12.73 2.34
C VAL A 216 -8.46 -11.84 3.22
N VAL A 217 -8.21 -10.53 3.19
CA VAL A 217 -8.94 -9.56 4.03
C VAL A 217 -9.99 -8.86 3.17
N THR A 218 -11.27 -8.96 3.52
CA THR A 218 -12.35 -8.27 2.80
C THR A 218 -12.41 -6.79 3.20
N TYR A 219 -13.11 -5.97 2.39
CA TYR A 219 -13.24 -4.54 2.67
C TYR A 219 -14.44 -4.22 3.53
N TYR A 220 -14.28 -3.23 4.39
CA TYR A 220 -15.34 -2.55 5.12
C TYR A 220 -16.16 -1.62 4.21
N ALA A 221 -17.40 -1.32 4.59
CA ALA A 221 -18.20 -0.31 3.92
C ALA A 221 -18.00 1.07 4.56
N LEU A 222 -18.00 2.13 3.74
CA LEU A 222 -18.03 3.52 4.25
C LEU A 222 -19.37 3.83 4.90
N ASN A 223 -20.46 3.29 4.33
CA ASN A 223 -21.80 3.37 4.91
C ASN A 223 -22.57 2.08 4.64
N TYR A 224 -22.94 1.38 5.70
CA TYR A 224 -23.66 0.11 5.66
C TYR A 224 -25.15 0.22 5.33
N SER A 225 -25.69 1.45 5.31
CA SER A 225 -27.12 1.71 5.08
C SER A 225 -27.43 2.10 3.63
N ASP A 226 -26.43 2.24 2.76
CA ASP A 226 -26.59 2.65 1.37
C ASP A 226 -26.33 1.52 0.36
N ALA A 227 -26.55 1.80 -0.93
CA ALA A 227 -26.36 0.86 -2.00
C ALA A 227 -24.87 0.46 -2.22
N PHE A 228 -23.94 1.36 -1.87
CA PHE A 228 -22.51 1.05 -1.98
C PHE A 228 -22.07 0.09 -0.89
N GLY A 229 -22.62 0.22 0.33
CA GLY A 229 -22.39 -0.75 1.38
C GLY A 229 -22.87 -2.14 1.01
N ALA A 230 -24.06 -2.26 0.40
CA ALA A 230 -24.56 -3.54 -0.10
C ALA A 230 -23.69 -4.11 -1.24
N ALA A 231 -23.20 -3.27 -2.16
CA ALA A 231 -22.30 -3.70 -3.23
C ALA A 231 -20.93 -4.14 -2.68
N THR A 232 -20.40 -3.48 -1.64
CA THR A 232 -19.16 -3.90 -0.96
C THR A 232 -19.31 -5.29 -0.37
N GLN A 233 -20.45 -5.59 0.26
CA GLN A 233 -20.75 -6.94 0.77
C GLN A 233 -20.78 -7.98 -0.35
N GLU A 234 -21.52 -7.71 -1.43
CA GLU A 234 -21.65 -8.65 -2.55
C GLU A 234 -20.29 -8.97 -3.21
N ILE A 235 -19.43 -7.97 -3.35
CA ILE A 235 -18.06 -8.17 -3.85
C ILE A 235 -17.25 -8.97 -2.84
N GLY A 236 -17.36 -8.67 -1.54
CA GLY A 236 -16.72 -9.39 -0.45
C GLY A 236 -17.08 -10.87 -0.42
N ASP A 237 -18.37 -11.19 -0.51
CA ASP A 237 -18.87 -12.58 -0.57
C ASP A 237 -18.27 -13.36 -1.76
N GLY A 238 -18.03 -12.67 -2.89
CA GLY A 238 -17.40 -13.27 -4.06
C GLY A 238 -15.90 -13.46 -3.89
N ILE A 239 -15.22 -12.57 -3.18
CA ILE A 239 -13.81 -12.70 -2.82
C ILE A 239 -13.62 -13.87 -1.85
N GLU A 240 -14.48 -14.00 -0.83
CA GLU A 240 -14.48 -15.11 0.12
C GLU A 240 -14.54 -16.46 -0.60
N GLN A 241 -15.50 -16.63 -1.54
CA GLN A 241 -15.63 -17.86 -2.32
C GLN A 241 -14.35 -18.22 -3.10
N VAL A 242 -13.68 -17.21 -3.68
CA VAL A 242 -12.42 -17.40 -4.41
C VAL A 242 -11.27 -17.75 -3.45
N ALA A 243 -11.20 -17.08 -2.31
CA ALA A 243 -10.20 -17.35 -1.27
C ALA A 243 -10.29 -18.79 -0.78
N GLU A 244 -11.49 -19.24 -0.37
CA GLU A 244 -11.75 -20.58 0.09
C GLU A 244 -11.42 -21.64 -0.98
N ALA A 245 -11.75 -21.38 -2.26
CA ALA A 245 -11.44 -22.28 -3.38
C ALA A 245 -9.93 -22.48 -3.59
N ASN A 246 -9.11 -21.48 -3.20
CA ASN A 246 -7.65 -21.54 -3.25
C ASN A 246 -7.00 -21.93 -1.90
N GLY A 247 -7.79 -22.41 -0.93
CA GLY A 247 -7.29 -22.82 0.38
C GLY A 247 -6.70 -21.66 1.19
N ALA A 248 -7.27 -20.47 1.04
CA ALA A 248 -6.96 -19.31 1.87
C ALA A 248 -8.08 -19.08 2.89
N ASP A 249 -7.70 -18.62 4.08
CA ASP A 249 -8.64 -18.17 5.10
C ASP A 249 -9.14 -16.76 4.78
N VAL A 250 -10.26 -16.35 5.41
CA VAL A 250 -10.85 -15.04 5.19
C VAL A 250 -10.98 -14.29 6.51
N ALA A 251 -10.35 -13.11 6.57
CA ALA A 251 -10.60 -12.13 7.61
C ALA A 251 -11.70 -11.16 7.13
N ASP A 252 -12.87 -11.23 7.77
CA ASP A 252 -14.04 -10.46 7.36
C ASP A 252 -13.99 -9.01 7.86
N GLY A 253 -13.34 -8.14 7.08
CA GLY A 253 -13.27 -6.69 7.35
C GLY A 253 -14.63 -6.00 7.25
N TYR A 254 -15.59 -6.55 6.47
CA TYR A 254 -16.92 -6.00 6.39
C TYR A 254 -17.66 -6.15 7.71
N GLU A 255 -17.70 -7.35 8.27
CA GLU A 255 -18.34 -7.61 9.56
C GLU A 255 -17.60 -6.94 10.72
N ALA A 256 -16.27 -6.87 10.69
CA ALA A 256 -15.46 -6.20 11.71
C ALA A 256 -15.88 -4.74 11.96
N PHE A 257 -16.21 -4.01 10.90
CA PHE A 257 -16.67 -2.62 11.00
C PHE A 257 -18.17 -2.50 11.25
N ARG A 258 -18.98 -3.42 10.71
CA ARG A 258 -20.44 -3.33 10.70
C ARG A 258 -21.04 -3.17 12.08
N ALA A 259 -20.56 -3.93 13.05
CA ALA A 259 -21.08 -3.91 14.41
C ALA A 259 -20.97 -2.51 15.05
N ARG A 260 -19.81 -1.86 14.89
CA ARG A 260 -19.55 -0.53 15.44
C ARG A 260 -20.25 0.57 14.63
N ALA A 261 -20.25 0.47 13.29
CA ALA A 261 -20.95 1.41 12.42
C ALA A 261 -22.48 1.41 12.70
N ALA A 262 -23.07 0.25 13.01
CA ALA A 262 -24.50 0.12 13.31
C ALA A 262 -24.94 0.96 14.54
N GLU A 263 -24.05 1.20 15.49
CA GLU A 263 -24.33 2.02 16.68
C GLU A 263 -24.62 3.49 16.34
N VAL A 264 -24.13 3.95 15.16
CA VAL A 264 -24.28 5.34 14.68
C VAL A 264 -25.01 5.41 13.32
N GLY A 265 -25.85 4.43 13.01
CA GLY A 265 -26.69 4.43 11.81
C GLY A 265 -26.00 3.90 10.56
N GLY A 266 -24.85 3.25 10.68
CA GLY A 266 -24.16 2.57 9.60
C GLY A 266 -23.01 3.36 8.98
N ASP A 267 -22.67 4.53 9.48
CA ASP A 267 -21.61 5.39 8.95
C ASP A 267 -20.27 5.10 9.65
N SER A 268 -19.27 4.64 8.89
CA SER A 268 -17.96 4.27 9.42
C SER A 268 -17.11 5.46 9.83
N VAL A 269 -17.35 6.66 9.26
CA VAL A 269 -16.68 7.91 9.68
C VAL A 269 -17.25 8.38 11.02
N GLU A 270 -18.58 8.38 11.16
CA GLU A 270 -19.24 8.72 12.45
C GLU A 270 -18.88 7.72 13.55
N ALA A 271 -18.66 6.45 13.21
CA ALA A 271 -18.19 5.43 14.12
C ALA A 271 -16.70 5.61 14.53
N GLY A 272 -15.99 6.52 13.89
CA GLY A 272 -14.55 6.75 14.13
C GLY A 272 -13.64 5.69 13.53
N LEU A 273 -14.14 4.83 12.63
CA LEU A 273 -13.40 3.73 12.01
C LEU A 273 -12.68 4.14 10.72
N VAL A 274 -13.17 5.19 10.07
CA VAL A 274 -12.61 5.76 8.84
C VAL A 274 -12.26 7.21 9.07
N LEU A 275 -11.17 7.66 8.46
CA LEU A 275 -10.68 9.03 8.58
C LEU A 275 -11.67 10.04 7.95
N PRO A 276 -11.90 11.22 8.54
CA PRO A 276 -12.79 12.23 7.99
C PRO A 276 -12.35 12.73 6.60
N ASN A 277 -13.28 12.74 5.64
CA ASN A 277 -13.03 13.10 4.23
C ASN A 277 -12.01 12.20 3.52
N ASP A 278 -11.89 10.98 3.97
CA ASP A 278 -11.02 9.96 3.45
C ASP A 278 -11.80 8.65 3.30
N VAL A 279 -11.18 7.65 2.68
CA VAL A 279 -11.73 6.30 2.56
C VAL A 279 -10.94 5.29 3.39
N HIS A 280 -9.81 5.73 3.97
CA HIS A 280 -8.87 4.88 4.68
C HIS A 280 -9.23 4.72 6.16
N PRO A 281 -8.89 3.59 6.76
CA PRO A 281 -9.16 3.35 8.17
C PRO A 281 -8.44 4.36 9.08
N SER A 282 -9.08 4.67 10.19
CA SER A 282 -8.42 5.29 11.34
C SER A 282 -7.56 4.25 12.09
N ASP A 283 -6.84 4.68 13.14
CA ASP A 283 -6.10 3.74 14.00
C ASP A 283 -7.03 2.66 14.57
N GLU A 284 -8.26 3.04 14.94
CA GLU A 284 -9.27 2.09 15.42
C GLU A 284 -9.73 1.15 14.32
N GLY A 285 -9.91 1.65 13.08
CA GLY A 285 -10.23 0.82 11.93
C GLY A 285 -9.13 -0.18 11.60
N GLN A 286 -7.86 0.25 11.61
CA GLN A 286 -6.73 -0.65 11.41
C GLN A 286 -6.66 -1.74 12.50
N ARG A 287 -6.94 -1.37 13.75
CA ARG A 287 -6.99 -2.32 14.87
C ARG A 287 -8.09 -3.38 14.67
N LEU A 288 -9.28 -2.99 14.20
CA LEU A 288 -10.35 -3.96 13.90
C LEU A 288 -9.99 -4.91 12.76
N LEU A 289 -9.29 -4.44 11.73
CA LEU A 289 -8.78 -5.30 10.67
C LEU A 289 -7.70 -6.26 11.20
N ALA A 290 -6.80 -5.78 12.06
CA ALA A 290 -5.81 -6.64 12.70
C ALA A 290 -6.49 -7.74 13.55
N GLU A 291 -7.50 -7.38 14.36
CA GLU A 291 -8.27 -8.34 15.15
C GLU A 291 -8.98 -9.38 14.27
N ALA A 292 -9.50 -8.96 13.10
CA ALA A 292 -10.13 -9.89 12.16
C ALA A 292 -9.11 -10.87 11.55
N VAL A 293 -7.89 -10.42 11.24
CA VAL A 293 -6.80 -11.30 10.77
C VAL A 293 -6.36 -12.25 11.88
N LEU A 294 -6.10 -11.73 13.09
CA LEU A 294 -5.68 -12.53 14.25
C LEU A 294 -6.71 -13.60 14.65
N ALA A 295 -7.99 -13.34 14.37
CA ALA A 295 -9.05 -14.31 14.67
C ALA A 295 -9.02 -15.56 13.80
N VAL A 296 -8.35 -15.51 12.65
CA VAL A 296 -8.22 -16.60 11.69
C VAL A 296 -6.77 -17.05 11.47
N ALA A 297 -5.80 -16.23 11.87
CA ALA A 297 -4.41 -16.63 11.88
C ALA A 297 -4.18 -17.76 12.89
N GLU A 298 -3.52 -18.82 12.45
CA GLU A 298 -3.15 -19.94 13.32
C GLU A 298 -1.90 -19.54 14.15
N ASP A 299 -1.90 -19.97 15.44
CA ASP A 299 -0.75 -19.84 16.34
C ASP A 299 0.36 -20.83 15.98
#